data_7d4ea14b9c740a2407190c04875eec87
#
_entry.id   7d4ea14b9c740a2407190c04875eec87
#
_cell.length_a   1.000
_cell.length_b   1.000
_cell.length_c   1.000
_cell.angle_alpha   90.00
_cell.angle_beta   90.00
_cell.angle_gamma   90.00
#
_symmetry.space_group_name_H-M   'P 1'
#
loop_
_entity.id
_entity.type
_entity.pdbx_description
1 polymer ?
#
loop_
_entity_poly.entity_id
_entity_poly.type
_entity_poly.pdbx_seq_one_letter_code
_entity_poly.pdbx_strand_id
1 'polypeptide(L)'
;IMMSAGVSTAIFGIFFGEVAGFEPWHGIIVRTHDFSILMAIALIVGIIHVNFGLLLGFILEYKNHSLWAAITHKFSWVLIQIGGTLFIGPALGLLSFETKTPFYIGMGMFFAGAFLLYKAEGFIGVMELPTIVSHILSYARLMAVGLASVFIAVMVNQFSTFLFNKGILFM
;
A
#
# COMPACT_ATOMS: atom_id res chain seq x y z
N ILE A 1 -1.00 13.49 -20.94
CA ILE A 1 -1.38 13.08 -19.57
C ILE A 1 -2.84 12.62 -19.52
N MET A 2 -3.83 13.41 -19.99
CA MET A 2 -5.25 12.99 -19.99
C MET A 2 -5.53 11.75 -20.84
N MET A 3 -4.95 11.65 -22.04
CA MET A 3 -5.11 10.47 -22.89
C MET A 3 -4.53 9.21 -22.24
N SER A 4 -3.34 9.29 -21.66
CA SER A 4 -2.73 8.14 -20.98
C SER A 4 -3.53 7.71 -19.74
N ALA A 5 -4.05 8.66 -18.97
CA ALA A 5 -4.95 8.37 -17.86
C ALA A 5 -6.25 7.70 -18.32
N GLY A 6 -6.87 8.19 -19.43
CA GLY A 6 -8.07 7.59 -19.98
C GLY A 6 -7.85 6.16 -20.47
N VAL A 7 -6.74 5.89 -21.16
CA VAL A 7 -6.38 4.53 -21.61
C VAL A 7 -6.16 3.61 -20.42
N SER A 8 -5.42 4.06 -19.40
CA SER A 8 -5.22 3.27 -18.17
C SER A 8 -6.55 2.96 -17.47
N THR A 9 -7.43 3.95 -17.36
CA THR A 9 -8.76 3.74 -16.73
C THR A 9 -9.59 2.72 -17.51
N ALA A 10 -9.58 2.78 -18.84
CA ALA A 10 -10.29 1.81 -19.68
C ALA A 10 -9.73 0.39 -19.50
N ILE A 11 -8.40 0.22 -19.50
CA ILE A 11 -7.75 -1.07 -19.27
C ILE A 11 -8.13 -1.64 -17.92
N PHE A 12 -8.00 -0.86 -16.85
CA PHE A 12 -8.36 -1.31 -15.50
C PHE A 12 -9.87 -1.55 -15.35
N GLY A 13 -10.74 -0.76 -16.01
CA GLY A 13 -12.19 -1.01 -16.06
C GLY A 13 -12.52 -2.38 -16.63
N ILE A 14 -11.84 -2.79 -17.71
CA ILE A 14 -12.00 -4.13 -18.30
C ILE A 14 -11.53 -5.22 -17.32
N PHE A 15 -10.38 -5.03 -16.66
CA PHE A 15 -9.86 -5.99 -15.69
C PHE A 15 -10.79 -6.19 -14.47
N PHE A 16 -11.39 -5.11 -13.99
CA PHE A 16 -12.31 -5.17 -12.85
C PHE A 16 -13.74 -5.56 -13.25
N GLY A 17 -14.07 -5.58 -14.56
CA GLY A 17 -15.39 -5.91 -15.06
C GLY A 17 -16.46 -4.90 -14.65
N GLU A 18 -16.08 -3.66 -14.35
CA GLU A 18 -16.94 -2.65 -13.78
C GLU A 18 -16.94 -1.37 -14.61
N VAL A 19 -18.13 -0.92 -14.99
CA VAL A 19 -18.34 0.32 -15.73
C VAL A 19 -19.45 1.13 -15.06
N ALA A 20 -19.13 2.32 -14.56
CA ALA A 20 -20.07 3.25 -13.92
C ALA A 20 -20.91 2.63 -12.78
N GLY A 21 -20.35 1.68 -12.02
CA GLY A 21 -21.03 0.98 -10.92
C GLY A 21 -21.98 -0.14 -11.38
N PHE A 22 -21.96 -0.51 -12.65
CA PHE A 22 -22.57 -1.73 -13.17
C PHE A 22 -21.50 -2.79 -13.39
N GLU A 23 -21.83 -4.05 -13.13
CA GLU A 23 -20.98 -5.23 -13.35
C GLU A 23 -21.45 -5.99 -14.60
N PRO A 24 -21.17 -5.53 -15.83
CA PRO A 24 -21.64 -6.17 -17.06
C PRO A 24 -21.00 -7.56 -17.29
N TRP A 25 -19.84 -7.84 -16.70
CA TRP A 25 -19.17 -9.15 -16.71
C TRP A 25 -18.42 -9.39 -15.41
N HIS A 26 -18.18 -10.65 -15.09
CA HIS A 26 -17.39 -11.03 -13.93
C HIS A 26 -15.92 -10.63 -14.16
N GLY A 27 -15.47 -9.59 -13.46
CA GLY A 27 -14.06 -9.21 -13.43
C GLY A 27 -13.21 -10.22 -12.65
N ILE A 28 -11.89 -10.12 -12.80
CA ILE A 28 -10.94 -10.97 -12.07
C ILE A 28 -11.03 -10.70 -10.56
N ILE A 29 -11.32 -9.46 -10.17
CA ILE A 29 -11.46 -9.01 -8.79
C ILE A 29 -12.66 -8.07 -8.73
N VAL A 30 -13.63 -8.39 -7.89
CA VAL A 30 -14.82 -7.56 -7.67
C VAL A 30 -14.52 -6.57 -6.53
N ARG A 31 -14.44 -5.28 -6.84
CA ARG A 31 -14.03 -4.23 -5.87
C ARG A 31 -14.94 -4.15 -4.65
N THR A 32 -16.23 -4.42 -4.81
CA THR A 32 -17.22 -4.38 -3.74
C THR A 32 -17.11 -5.53 -2.75
N HIS A 33 -16.67 -6.71 -3.21
CA HIS A 33 -16.53 -7.91 -2.39
C HIS A 33 -15.09 -8.14 -1.90
N ASP A 34 -14.09 -7.83 -2.75
CA ASP A 34 -12.69 -8.17 -2.52
C ASP A 34 -11.85 -6.97 -2.06
N PHE A 35 -12.48 -6.00 -1.37
CA PHE A 35 -11.79 -4.77 -0.95
C PHE A 35 -10.53 -5.02 -0.10
N SER A 36 -10.53 -6.07 0.74
CA SER A 36 -9.36 -6.41 1.55
C SER A 36 -8.21 -6.94 0.72
N ILE A 37 -8.49 -7.68 -0.35
CA ILE A 37 -7.48 -8.16 -1.30
C ILE A 37 -6.89 -6.97 -2.06
N LEU A 38 -7.72 -6.05 -2.52
CA LEU A 38 -7.28 -4.84 -3.22
C LEU A 38 -6.44 -3.94 -2.32
N MET A 39 -6.82 -3.81 -1.05
CA MET A 39 -6.05 -3.05 -0.06
C MET A 39 -4.70 -3.70 0.22
N ALA A 40 -4.64 -5.03 0.30
CA ALA A 40 -3.39 -5.78 0.43
C ALA A 40 -2.49 -5.59 -0.81
N ILE A 41 -3.04 -5.66 -2.02
CA ILE A 41 -2.31 -5.41 -3.27
C ILE A 41 -1.75 -3.98 -3.29
N ALA A 42 -2.54 -2.98 -2.91
CA ALA A 42 -2.09 -1.59 -2.85
C ALA A 42 -0.92 -1.41 -1.86
N LEU A 43 -0.99 -2.04 -0.69
CA LEU A 43 0.10 -2.02 0.30
C LEU A 43 1.37 -2.72 -0.24
N ILE A 44 1.22 -3.87 -0.90
CA ILE A 44 2.35 -4.61 -1.50
C ILE A 44 3.02 -3.75 -2.58
N VAL A 45 2.24 -3.13 -3.46
CA VAL A 45 2.77 -2.20 -4.49
C VAL A 45 3.49 -1.03 -3.83
N GLY A 46 2.93 -0.47 -2.75
CA GLY A 46 3.58 0.59 -1.95
C GLY A 46 4.94 0.14 -1.39
N ILE A 47 4.99 -1.05 -0.80
CA ILE A 47 6.23 -1.64 -0.27
C ILE A 47 7.26 -1.82 -1.38
N ILE A 48 6.87 -2.39 -2.53
CA ILE A 48 7.76 -2.59 -3.68
C ILE A 48 8.31 -1.25 -4.16
N HIS A 49 7.46 -0.23 -4.29
CA HIS A 49 7.87 1.09 -4.76
C HIS A 49 8.87 1.75 -3.80
N VAL A 50 8.61 1.70 -2.50
CA VAL A 50 9.53 2.24 -1.47
C VAL A 50 10.85 1.49 -1.51
N ASN A 51 10.86 0.16 -1.61
CA ASN A 51 12.08 -0.62 -1.71
C ASN A 51 12.87 -0.31 -2.99
N PHE A 52 12.18 -0.09 -4.11
CA PHE A 52 12.82 0.34 -5.34
C PHE A 52 13.48 1.73 -5.17
N GLY A 53 12.83 2.65 -4.49
CA GLY A 53 13.40 3.95 -4.12
C GLY A 53 14.64 3.82 -3.23
N LEU A 54 14.61 2.94 -2.22
CA LEU A 54 15.76 2.66 -1.35
C LEU A 54 16.92 2.05 -2.14
N LEU A 55 16.65 1.16 -3.09
CA LEU A 55 17.66 0.54 -3.95
C LEU A 55 18.34 1.58 -4.85
N LEU A 56 17.57 2.48 -5.47
CA LEU A 56 18.11 3.58 -6.25
C LEU A 56 18.94 4.52 -5.38
N GLY A 57 18.45 4.84 -4.19
CA GLY A 57 19.20 5.62 -3.19
C GLY A 57 20.51 4.96 -2.80
N PHE A 58 20.54 3.63 -2.61
CA PHE A 58 21.74 2.87 -2.33
C PHE A 58 22.76 2.97 -3.48
N ILE A 59 22.33 2.82 -4.72
CA ILE A 59 23.19 2.93 -5.90
C ILE A 59 23.80 4.33 -6.01
N LEU A 60 23.01 5.37 -5.72
CA LEU A 60 23.47 6.76 -5.77
C LEU A 60 24.50 7.05 -4.67
N GLU A 61 24.22 6.60 -3.45
CA GLU A 61 25.13 6.75 -2.30
C GLU A 61 26.44 6.02 -2.52
N TYR A 62 26.37 4.80 -3.08
CA TYR A 62 27.56 4.01 -3.45
C TYR A 62 28.45 4.71 -4.47
N LYS A 63 27.87 5.41 -5.44
CA LYS A 63 28.63 6.15 -6.46
C LYS A 63 29.27 7.44 -5.94
N ASN A 64 28.62 8.10 -5.00
CA ASN A 64 29.03 9.44 -4.54
C ASN A 64 29.89 9.43 -3.27
N HIS A 65 29.74 8.40 -2.44
CA HIS A 65 30.41 8.27 -1.16
C HIS A 65 31.14 6.93 -1.04
N SER A 66 31.16 6.31 0.12
CA SER A 66 31.81 5.02 0.36
C SER A 66 30.77 3.91 0.49
N LEU A 67 31.20 2.67 0.20
CA LEU A 67 30.41 1.46 0.47
C LEU A 67 29.86 1.40 1.91
N TRP A 68 30.66 1.86 2.87
CA TRP A 68 30.31 1.85 4.28
C TRP A 68 29.16 2.79 4.61
N ALA A 69 29.15 3.97 4.02
CA ALA A 69 28.03 4.93 4.17
C ALA A 69 26.75 4.38 3.53
N ALA A 70 26.83 3.85 2.31
CA ALA A 70 25.69 3.28 1.61
C ALA A 70 25.06 2.11 2.39
N ILE A 71 25.88 1.22 2.98
CA ILE A 71 25.38 0.11 3.79
C ILE A 71 24.74 0.61 5.08
N THR A 72 25.37 1.49 5.82
CA THR A 72 24.84 1.98 7.09
C THR A 72 23.56 2.79 6.92
N HIS A 73 23.46 3.61 5.87
CA HIS A 73 22.26 4.40 5.61
C HIS A 73 21.10 3.58 5.05
N LYS A 74 21.32 2.85 3.95
CA LYS A 74 20.19 2.20 3.23
C LYS A 74 19.85 0.81 3.74
N PHE A 75 20.84 0.05 4.22
CA PHE A 75 20.59 -1.27 4.80
C PHE A 75 19.81 -1.17 6.13
N SER A 76 20.05 -0.12 6.92
CA SER A 76 19.26 0.15 8.14
C SER A 76 17.76 0.21 7.85
N TRP A 77 17.38 0.88 6.76
CA TRP A 77 15.98 1.01 6.35
C TRP A 77 15.33 -0.32 5.97
N VAL A 78 16.05 -1.18 5.24
CA VAL A 78 15.57 -2.52 4.90
C VAL A 78 15.41 -3.37 6.16
N LEU A 79 16.35 -3.26 7.10
CA LEU A 79 16.31 -3.98 8.37
C LEU A 79 15.09 -3.54 9.21
N ILE A 80 14.83 -2.23 9.28
CA ILE A 80 13.68 -1.65 9.98
C ILE A 80 12.38 -2.10 9.33
N GLN A 81 12.30 -2.12 8.00
CA GLN A 81 11.09 -2.51 7.27
C GLN A 81 10.76 -3.99 7.49
N ILE A 82 11.73 -4.88 7.35
CA ILE A 82 11.54 -6.32 7.59
C ILE A 82 11.26 -6.56 9.08
N GLY A 83 12.06 -5.98 9.97
CA GLY A 83 11.88 -6.08 11.41
C GLY A 83 10.53 -5.54 11.86
N GLY A 84 10.13 -4.37 11.35
CA GLY A 84 8.83 -3.76 11.63
C GLY A 84 7.66 -4.59 11.15
N THR A 85 7.75 -5.19 9.97
CA THR A 85 6.71 -6.07 9.43
C THR A 85 6.55 -7.33 10.28
N LEU A 86 7.65 -7.95 10.72
CA LEU A 86 7.62 -9.13 11.60
C LEU A 86 7.17 -8.80 13.03
N PHE A 87 7.47 -7.59 13.51
CA PHE A 87 7.13 -7.13 14.85
C PHE A 87 5.68 -6.66 14.95
N ILE A 88 5.24 -5.80 14.01
CA ILE A 88 3.91 -5.16 14.04
C ILE A 88 2.88 -6.00 13.28
N GLY A 89 3.28 -6.76 12.25
CA GLY A 89 2.39 -7.55 11.40
C GLY A 89 1.45 -8.49 12.16
N PRO A 90 1.92 -9.25 13.15
CA PRO A 90 1.06 -10.08 13.99
C PRO A 90 0.06 -9.30 14.82
N ALA A 91 0.45 -8.13 15.33
CA ALA A 91 -0.42 -7.26 16.12
C ALA A 91 -1.56 -6.64 15.27
N LEU A 92 -1.31 -6.43 13.98
CA LEU A 92 -2.30 -5.95 13.00
C LEU A 92 -3.12 -7.07 12.35
N GLY A 93 -2.86 -8.34 12.71
CA GLY A 93 -3.54 -9.49 12.11
C GLY A 93 -3.13 -9.77 10.65
N LEU A 94 -2.08 -9.12 10.15
CA LEU A 94 -1.56 -9.32 8.79
C LEU A 94 -0.78 -10.62 8.64
N LEU A 95 -0.17 -11.08 9.72
CA LEU A 95 0.64 -12.29 9.79
C LEU A 95 0.23 -13.09 11.03
N SER A 96 -0.13 -14.35 10.85
CA SER A 96 -0.40 -15.29 11.94
C SER A 96 0.76 -16.28 12.01
N PHE A 97 1.50 -16.23 13.11
CA PHE A 97 2.55 -17.21 13.38
C PHE A 97 2.13 -18.09 14.56
N GLU A 98 2.30 -19.38 14.44
CA GLU A 98 2.05 -20.33 15.53
C GLU A 98 3.03 -20.15 16.70
N THR A 99 4.21 -19.60 16.43
CA THR A 99 5.30 -19.42 17.38
C THR A 99 5.59 -17.93 17.63
N LYS A 100 5.97 -17.56 18.85
CA LYS A 100 6.39 -16.17 19.19
C LYS A 100 7.79 -15.82 18.70
N THR A 101 8.54 -16.78 18.14
CA THR A 101 9.93 -16.59 17.69
C THR A 101 10.07 -15.50 16.61
N PRO A 102 9.23 -15.42 15.54
CA PRO A 102 9.35 -14.37 14.54
C PRO A 102 9.13 -12.97 15.12
N PHE A 103 8.27 -12.83 16.12
CA PHE A 103 8.02 -11.57 16.82
C PHE A 103 9.28 -11.05 17.51
N TYR A 104 9.99 -11.90 18.26
CA TYR A 104 11.23 -11.50 18.94
C TYR A 104 12.37 -11.20 17.97
N ILE A 105 12.47 -11.97 16.88
CA ILE A 105 13.44 -11.71 15.81
C ILE A 105 13.13 -10.37 15.16
N GLY A 106 11.87 -10.12 14.82
CA GLY A 106 11.41 -8.86 14.23
C GLY A 106 11.70 -7.65 15.12
N MET A 107 11.44 -7.79 16.42
CA MET A 107 11.76 -6.77 17.42
C MET A 107 13.27 -6.48 17.46
N GLY A 108 14.09 -7.53 17.50
CA GLY A 108 15.55 -7.38 17.49
C GLY A 108 16.07 -6.69 16.22
N MET A 109 15.57 -7.09 15.05
CA MET A 109 15.94 -6.49 13.78
C MET A 109 15.49 -5.01 13.69
N PHE A 110 14.30 -4.69 14.18
CA PHE A 110 13.78 -3.32 14.19
C PHE A 110 14.65 -2.40 15.04
N PHE A 111 14.95 -2.79 16.29
CA PHE A 111 15.80 -1.98 17.17
C PHE A 111 17.26 -1.92 16.70
N ALA A 112 17.81 -3.01 16.15
CA ALA A 112 19.15 -2.99 15.55
C ALA A 112 19.21 -2.04 14.35
N GLY A 113 18.22 -2.07 13.47
CA GLY A 113 18.11 -1.14 12.34
C GLY A 113 17.98 0.31 12.79
N ALA A 114 17.13 0.60 13.79
CA ALA A 114 16.98 1.94 14.36
C ALA A 114 18.27 2.45 15.01
N PHE A 115 19.01 1.58 15.70
CA PHE A 115 20.30 1.93 16.27
C PHE A 115 21.37 2.22 15.21
N LEU A 116 21.43 1.43 14.12
CA LEU A 116 22.31 1.69 12.98
C LEU A 116 21.97 3.02 12.32
N LEU A 117 20.69 3.30 12.12
CA LEU A 117 20.20 4.55 11.55
C LEU A 117 20.57 5.75 12.43
N TYR A 118 20.40 5.61 13.75
CA TYR A 118 20.82 6.65 14.70
C TYR A 118 22.34 6.92 14.63
N LYS A 119 23.17 5.88 14.45
CA LYS A 119 24.61 6.06 14.26
C LYS A 119 24.98 6.70 12.93
N ALA A 120 24.19 6.43 11.88
CA ALA A 120 24.46 6.93 10.52
C ALA A 120 24.00 8.39 10.32
N GLU A 121 22.78 8.72 10.74
CA GLU A 121 22.11 10.01 10.47
C GLU A 121 21.78 10.78 11.77
N GLY A 122 22.09 10.22 12.93
CA GLY A 122 21.76 10.82 14.22
C GLY A 122 20.26 10.74 14.52
N PHE A 123 19.80 11.69 15.33
CA PHE A 123 18.39 11.77 15.74
C PHE A 123 17.43 12.04 14.57
N ILE A 124 17.90 12.76 13.54
CA ILE A 124 17.11 13.10 12.35
C ILE A 124 16.70 11.83 11.59
N GLY A 125 17.59 10.89 11.39
CA GLY A 125 17.29 9.63 10.73
C GLY A 125 16.18 8.83 11.45
N VAL A 126 16.17 8.83 12.77
CA VAL A 126 15.12 8.17 13.55
C VAL A 126 13.77 8.89 13.40
N MET A 127 13.77 10.22 13.28
CA MET A 127 12.55 10.99 13.03
C MET A 127 11.97 10.79 11.62
N GLU A 128 12.74 10.26 10.69
CA GLU A 128 12.27 9.91 9.34
C GLU A 128 11.53 8.56 9.30
N LEU A 129 11.60 7.72 10.33
CA LEU A 129 10.92 6.41 10.37
C LEU A 129 9.41 6.51 10.05
N PRO A 130 8.63 7.44 10.61
CA PRO A 130 7.22 7.58 10.27
C PRO A 130 6.98 7.92 8.80
N THR A 131 7.95 8.54 8.14
CA THR A 131 7.82 8.98 6.74
C THR A 131 7.69 7.80 5.78
N ILE A 132 8.47 6.72 5.97
CA ILE A 132 8.35 5.50 5.15
C ILE A 132 6.98 4.85 5.33
N VAL A 133 6.51 4.75 6.58
CA VAL A 133 5.17 4.23 6.86
C VAL A 133 4.11 5.08 6.17
N SER A 134 4.26 6.41 6.23
CA SER A 134 3.37 7.36 5.56
C SER A 134 3.37 7.18 4.02
N HIS A 135 4.53 6.93 3.42
CA HIS A 135 4.61 6.66 1.98
C HIS A 135 3.87 5.37 1.60
N ILE A 136 4.05 4.29 2.34
CA ILE A 136 3.34 3.02 2.11
C ILE A 136 1.82 3.22 2.29
N LEU A 137 1.40 3.88 3.37
CA LEU A 137 -0.02 4.16 3.64
C LEU A 137 -0.64 5.13 2.61
N SER A 138 0.15 5.91 1.90
CA SER A 138 -0.35 6.75 0.81
C SER A 138 -0.98 5.94 -0.31
N TYR A 139 -0.50 4.72 -0.57
CA TYR A 139 -1.12 3.80 -1.53
C TYR A 139 -2.47 3.28 -1.04
N ALA A 140 -2.58 2.97 0.26
CA ALA A 140 -3.86 2.60 0.87
C ALA A 140 -4.88 3.75 0.78
N ARG A 141 -4.44 5.00 0.93
CA ARG A 141 -5.28 6.19 0.76
C ARG A 141 -5.81 6.33 -0.67
N LEU A 142 -4.96 6.16 -1.66
CA LEU A 142 -5.39 6.18 -3.08
C LEU A 142 -6.42 5.09 -3.35
N MET A 143 -6.19 3.90 -2.82
CA MET A 143 -7.14 2.79 -2.92
C MET A 143 -8.47 3.11 -2.23
N ALA A 144 -8.44 3.68 -1.02
CA ALA A 144 -9.65 4.04 -0.27
C ALA A 144 -10.50 5.08 -1.03
N VAL A 145 -9.88 6.09 -1.65
CA VAL A 145 -10.59 7.07 -2.49
C VAL A 145 -11.20 6.41 -3.73
N GLY A 146 -10.45 5.50 -4.37
CA GLY A 146 -10.97 4.72 -5.50
C GLY A 146 -12.17 3.87 -5.12
N LEU A 147 -12.12 3.17 -3.98
CA LEU A 147 -13.24 2.40 -3.45
C LEU A 147 -14.46 3.28 -3.11
N ALA A 148 -14.23 4.42 -2.46
CA ALA A 148 -15.33 5.33 -2.11
C ALA A 148 -16.12 5.77 -3.36
N SER A 149 -15.43 6.07 -4.46
CA SER A 149 -16.09 6.44 -5.74
C SER A 149 -16.93 5.29 -6.31
N VAL A 150 -16.45 4.05 -6.22
CA VAL A 150 -17.18 2.86 -6.64
C VAL A 150 -18.41 2.62 -5.79
N PHE A 151 -18.28 2.67 -4.46
CA PHE A 151 -19.43 2.51 -3.54
C PHE A 151 -20.50 3.56 -3.77
N ILE A 152 -20.12 4.83 -4.03
CA ILE A 152 -21.10 5.89 -4.37
C ILE A 152 -21.82 5.53 -5.67
N ALA A 153 -21.11 5.09 -6.72
CA ALA A 153 -21.73 4.72 -7.98
C ALA A 153 -22.72 3.55 -7.81
N VAL A 154 -22.32 2.51 -7.06
CA VAL A 154 -23.20 1.37 -6.76
C VAL A 154 -24.45 1.81 -5.96
N MET A 155 -24.27 2.66 -4.94
CA MET A 155 -25.38 3.20 -4.16
C MET A 155 -26.35 3.99 -5.04
N VAL A 156 -25.86 4.87 -5.90
CA VAL A 156 -26.71 5.65 -6.80
C VAL A 156 -27.49 4.73 -7.74
N ASN A 157 -26.85 3.71 -8.31
CA ASN A 157 -27.51 2.73 -9.18
C ASN A 157 -28.58 1.94 -8.44
N GLN A 158 -28.30 1.45 -7.24
CA GLN A 158 -29.28 0.74 -6.40
C GLN A 158 -30.47 1.63 -6.04
N PHE A 159 -30.20 2.88 -5.66
CA PHE A 159 -31.25 3.82 -5.30
C PHE A 159 -32.12 4.18 -6.52
N SER A 160 -31.50 4.40 -7.68
CA SER A 160 -32.20 4.63 -8.95
C SER A 160 -33.14 3.46 -9.30
N THR A 161 -32.63 2.23 -9.22
CA THR A 161 -33.40 1.00 -9.49
C THR A 161 -34.55 0.84 -8.48
N PHE A 162 -34.33 1.16 -7.21
CA PHE A 162 -35.38 1.14 -6.19
C PHE A 162 -36.50 2.15 -6.48
N LEU A 163 -36.14 3.39 -6.84
CA LEU A 163 -37.15 4.43 -7.19
C LEU A 163 -37.92 4.06 -8.46
N PHE A 164 -37.24 3.51 -9.45
CA PHE A 164 -37.84 3.07 -10.71
C PHE A 164 -38.86 1.94 -10.47
N ASN A 165 -38.47 0.91 -9.69
CA ASN A 165 -39.35 -0.22 -9.36
C ASN A 165 -40.52 0.16 -8.47
N LYS A 166 -40.43 1.22 -7.65
CA LYS A 166 -41.52 1.75 -6.84
C LYS A 166 -42.48 2.67 -7.62
N GLY A 167 -42.21 2.97 -8.88
CA GLY A 167 -43.01 3.86 -9.70
C GLY A 167 -43.01 5.33 -9.26
N ILE A 168 -42.14 5.71 -8.31
CA ILE A 168 -42.12 7.06 -7.72
C ILE A 168 -41.69 8.13 -8.77
N LEU A 169 -41.02 7.71 -9.83
CA LEU A 169 -40.57 8.60 -10.92
C LEU A 169 -41.69 8.90 -11.94
N PHE A 170 -42.84 8.22 -11.86
CA PHE A 170 -43.97 8.37 -12.80
C PHE A 170 -45.25 8.90 -12.11
N MET A 171 -45.14 9.32 -10.86
CA MET A 171 -46.17 10.09 -10.13
C MET A 171 -45.77 11.57 -10.10
#